data_a3b20ca4af8146a03670672dbcbec941
#
_entry.id   a3b20ca4af8146a03670672dbcbec941
#
_cell.length_a   1.000
_cell.length_b   1.000
_cell.length_c   1.000
_cell.angle_alpha   90.00
_cell.angle_beta   90.00
_cell.angle_gamma   90.00
#
_symmetry.space_group_name_H-M   'P 1'
#
loop_
_entity.id
_entity.type
_entity.pdbx_description
1 polymer ?
#
loop_
_entity_poly.entity_id
_entity_poly.type
_entity_poly.pdbx_seq_one_letter_code
_entity_poly.pdbx_strand_id
1 'polypeptide(L)'
;MTEGGEPRLRMTGRARAKRRPGKKFPKGDVFMQSKLSVLKNIAWAAAIALCLLAVLIAFIIAAFTRYGGEQQDGVLSLGGSAAQAEKDSGGADATSGGSAAQALPGSGTLNTLAESADGGQSYIDSLTFLCDSALIGLRDYGLLTAGTATSQVWGSAAGDIPAGELGSCLIKYPADGSEISPANAAMVAKPSILVISLGMDGLAETDQESFTAAYTKLVTDILAASPETRVICCSLSSVSAGYTGVEGITKDMVIAADEWIKQVCINTGAYFADAGSAVTEASGLLLTEYASANGKALNSSGLNKILEYLRSHAL
;
A
#
# COMPACT_ATOMS: atom_id res chain seq x y z
N MET A 1 44.87 65.06 -32.92
CA MET A 1 45.08 64.67 -34.34
C MET A 1 44.50 63.23 -34.40
N THR A 2 43.53 62.91 -35.03
CA THR A 2 42.55 63.23 -36.08
C THR A 2 41.34 62.44 -35.82
N GLU A 3 40.16 62.98 -35.66
CA GLU A 3 39.10 63.11 -36.67
C GLU A 3 38.83 61.75 -37.35
N GLY A 4 37.64 61.15 -37.42
CA GLY A 4 36.30 61.66 -37.48
C GLY A 4 35.42 60.53 -37.99
N GLY A 5 34.15 60.73 -37.93
CA GLY A 5 33.28 60.21 -38.95
C GLY A 5 32.15 59.23 -38.46
N GLU A 6 31.06 59.82 -38.00
CA GLU A 6 29.73 59.10 -38.05
C GLU A 6 29.21 59.04 -39.48
N PRO A 7 28.55 58.03 -39.89
CA PRO A 7 27.59 58.12 -41.00
C PRO A 7 26.13 58.06 -40.50
N ARG A 8 25.44 59.09 -40.85
CA ARG A 8 23.96 59.23 -40.78
C ARG A 8 23.23 58.11 -41.54
N LEU A 9 22.33 57.45 -40.91
CA LEU A 9 21.34 56.54 -41.56
C LEU A 9 20.08 57.33 -41.91
N ARG A 10 19.78 57.30 -43.18
CA ARG A 10 18.58 57.86 -43.83
C ARG A 10 17.33 57.11 -43.44
N MET A 11 16.32 57.85 -43.01
CA MET A 11 14.90 57.39 -42.98
C MET A 11 14.36 57.27 -44.41
N THR A 12 13.81 56.12 -44.75
CA THR A 12 12.87 55.98 -45.89
C THR A 12 11.75 55.02 -45.56
N GLY A 13 10.52 55.53 -45.68
CA GLY A 13 9.42 54.79 -46.24
C GLY A 13 8.47 54.10 -45.30
N ARG A 14 7.48 54.85 -44.75
CA ARG A 14 6.23 54.31 -44.25
C ARG A 14 5.45 53.63 -45.39
N ALA A 15 5.35 52.30 -45.39
CA ALA A 15 4.39 51.56 -46.17
C ALA A 15 3.06 51.41 -45.39
N ARG A 16 2.03 52.02 -45.94
CA ARG A 16 0.63 52.05 -45.46
C ARG A 16 -0.02 50.67 -45.71
N ALA A 17 -0.14 49.84 -44.69
CA ALA A 17 -0.85 48.55 -44.79
C ALA A 17 -2.39 48.79 -44.93
N LYS A 18 -2.95 48.34 -46.03
CA LYS A 18 -4.39 48.27 -46.30
C LYS A 18 -5.10 47.35 -45.31
N ARG A 19 -6.03 47.87 -44.52
CA ARG A 19 -6.96 47.10 -43.70
C ARG A 19 -7.89 46.29 -44.62
N ARG A 20 -7.88 44.95 -44.46
CA ARG A 20 -8.91 44.05 -45.01
C ARG A 20 -10.13 44.08 -44.11
N PRO A 21 -11.36 44.04 -44.68
CA PRO A 21 -12.58 44.07 -43.90
C PRO A 21 -12.75 42.75 -43.15
N GLY A 22 -13.11 42.83 -41.84
CA GLY A 22 -13.31 41.69 -40.95
C GLY A 22 -14.54 40.86 -41.37
N LYS A 23 -14.33 39.56 -41.54
CA LYS A 23 -15.43 38.59 -41.61
C LYS A 23 -16.07 38.48 -40.23
N LYS A 24 -17.35 38.88 -40.13
CA LYS A 24 -18.21 38.60 -38.96
C LYS A 24 -18.50 37.11 -38.93
N PHE A 25 -18.03 36.43 -37.89
CA PHE A 25 -18.44 35.03 -37.57
C PHE A 25 -19.77 35.10 -36.79
N PRO A 26 -20.73 34.23 -37.08
CA PRO A 26 -21.96 34.13 -36.33
C PRO A 26 -21.69 33.54 -34.93
N LYS A 27 -21.97 34.30 -33.88
CA LYS A 27 -21.78 33.96 -32.47
C LYS A 27 -22.89 33.08 -31.87
N GLY A 28 -23.67 32.34 -32.67
CA GLY A 28 -24.84 31.62 -32.21
C GLY A 28 -24.70 30.10 -32.04
N ASP A 29 -23.91 29.45 -32.85
CA ASP A 29 -24.03 27.98 -33.02
C ASP A 29 -23.07 27.13 -32.17
N VAL A 30 -22.00 27.70 -31.62
CA VAL A 30 -21.00 26.96 -30.83
C VAL A 30 -21.49 26.69 -29.40
N PHE A 31 -22.33 27.57 -28.83
CA PHE A 31 -22.86 27.43 -27.45
C PHE A 31 -23.97 26.37 -27.34
N MET A 32 -24.70 26.13 -28.42
CA MET A 32 -25.79 25.15 -28.43
C MET A 32 -25.29 23.72 -28.66
N GLN A 33 -24.20 23.54 -29.42
CA GLN A 33 -23.57 22.22 -29.61
C GLN A 33 -22.84 21.70 -28.37
N SER A 34 -22.24 22.57 -27.56
CA SER A 34 -21.56 22.18 -26.33
C SER A 34 -22.54 21.67 -25.26
N LYS A 35 -23.73 22.23 -25.15
CA LYS A 35 -24.77 21.74 -24.21
C LYS A 35 -25.36 20.40 -24.64
N LEU A 36 -25.47 20.13 -25.94
CA LEU A 36 -26.01 18.86 -26.44
C LEU A 36 -25.02 17.70 -26.24
N SER A 37 -23.71 17.93 -26.33
CA SER A 37 -22.69 16.95 -26.07
C SER A 37 -22.60 16.57 -24.58
N VAL A 38 -22.72 17.55 -23.68
CA VAL A 38 -22.76 17.31 -22.23
C VAL A 38 -23.99 16.51 -21.82
N LEU A 39 -25.18 16.82 -22.37
CA LEU A 39 -26.39 16.03 -22.09
C LEU A 39 -26.27 14.56 -22.60
N LYS A 40 -25.66 14.34 -23.77
CA LYS A 40 -25.42 12.99 -24.29
C LYS A 40 -24.46 12.20 -23.38
N ASN A 41 -23.40 12.83 -22.91
CA ASN A 41 -22.43 12.16 -22.02
C ASN A 41 -23.06 11.81 -20.65
N ILE A 42 -23.93 12.68 -20.10
CA ILE A 42 -24.68 12.40 -18.86
C ILE A 42 -25.67 11.23 -19.07
N ALA A 43 -26.36 11.18 -20.20
CA ALA A 43 -27.29 10.10 -20.52
C ALA A 43 -26.57 8.75 -20.71
N TRP A 44 -25.37 8.73 -21.31
CA TRP A 44 -24.54 7.54 -21.44
C TRP A 44 -24.00 7.06 -20.09
N ALA A 45 -23.54 7.98 -19.23
CA ALA A 45 -23.08 7.65 -17.89
C ALA A 45 -24.21 7.05 -17.01
N ALA A 46 -25.42 7.60 -17.10
CA ALA A 46 -26.59 7.07 -16.40
C ALA A 46 -26.99 5.68 -16.90
N ALA A 47 -26.91 5.43 -18.22
CA ALA A 47 -27.20 4.11 -18.79
C ALA A 47 -26.19 3.05 -18.33
N ILE A 48 -24.90 3.38 -18.27
CA ILE A 48 -23.84 2.49 -17.77
C ILE A 48 -24.05 2.18 -16.28
N ALA A 49 -24.38 3.20 -15.47
CA ALA A 49 -24.65 3.02 -14.04
C ALA A 49 -25.85 2.08 -13.78
N LEU A 50 -26.92 2.20 -14.59
CA LEU A 50 -28.08 1.32 -14.52
C LEU A 50 -27.75 -0.14 -14.92
N CYS A 51 -26.93 -0.34 -15.94
CA CYS A 51 -26.46 -1.67 -16.34
C CYS A 51 -25.60 -2.32 -15.26
N LEU A 52 -24.70 -1.57 -14.63
CA LEU A 52 -23.86 -2.08 -13.54
C LEU A 52 -24.70 -2.45 -12.31
N LEU A 53 -25.72 -1.64 -11.98
CA LEU A 53 -26.65 -1.95 -10.88
C LEU A 53 -27.46 -3.22 -11.16
N ALA A 54 -27.90 -3.44 -12.39
CA ALA A 54 -28.63 -4.66 -12.78
C ALA A 54 -27.75 -5.91 -12.68
N VAL A 55 -26.47 -5.82 -13.07
CA VAL A 55 -25.50 -6.92 -12.93
C VAL A 55 -25.23 -7.21 -11.46
N LEU A 56 -25.10 -6.17 -10.61
CA LEU A 56 -24.90 -6.33 -9.18
C LEU A 56 -26.09 -7.05 -8.51
N ILE A 57 -27.33 -6.65 -8.86
CA ILE A 57 -28.56 -7.29 -8.35
C ILE A 57 -28.63 -8.76 -8.80
N ALA A 58 -28.29 -9.06 -10.06
CA ALA A 58 -28.25 -10.43 -10.55
C ALA A 58 -27.21 -11.29 -9.81
N PHE A 59 -26.06 -10.72 -9.47
CA PHE A 59 -25.01 -11.40 -8.67
C PHE A 59 -25.48 -11.66 -7.24
N ILE A 60 -26.17 -10.71 -6.60
CA ILE A 60 -26.73 -10.86 -5.25
C ILE A 60 -27.80 -11.96 -5.24
N ILE A 61 -28.70 -11.98 -6.22
CA ILE A 61 -29.72 -13.04 -6.34
C ILE A 61 -29.07 -14.41 -6.57
N ALA A 62 -28.06 -14.51 -7.43
CA ALA A 62 -27.33 -15.75 -7.68
C ALA A 62 -26.54 -16.24 -6.44
N ALA A 63 -26.02 -15.33 -5.63
CA ALA A 63 -25.37 -15.66 -4.36
C ALA A 63 -26.41 -16.17 -3.34
N PHE A 64 -27.56 -15.51 -3.21
CA PHE A 64 -28.63 -15.96 -2.31
C PHE A 64 -29.21 -17.32 -2.70
N THR A 65 -29.34 -17.62 -3.99
CA THR A 65 -29.84 -18.94 -4.45
C THR A 65 -28.81 -20.06 -4.26
N ARG A 66 -27.51 -19.74 -4.20
CA ARG A 66 -26.45 -20.73 -3.90
C ARG A 66 -26.25 -20.98 -2.40
N TYR A 67 -26.56 -20.00 -1.54
CA TYR A 67 -26.40 -20.12 -0.09
C TYR A 67 -27.72 -20.45 0.66
N GLY A 68 -28.85 -20.50 -0.02
CA GLY A 68 -30.17 -20.70 0.56
C GLY A 68 -30.68 -22.15 0.57
N GLY A 69 -29.86 -23.16 0.43
CA GLY A 69 -30.28 -24.53 0.32
C GLY A 69 -29.55 -25.50 1.27
N GLU A 70 -29.69 -25.34 2.58
CA GLU A 70 -29.56 -26.45 3.54
C GLU A 70 -30.03 -25.98 4.91
N GLN A 71 -31.36 -26.03 5.11
CA GLN A 71 -31.95 -26.26 6.43
C GLN A 71 -32.58 -27.62 6.39
N GLN A 72 -31.98 -28.59 7.05
CA GLN A 72 -32.59 -29.84 7.36
C GLN A 72 -32.57 -30.05 8.85
N ASP A 73 -33.79 -30.26 9.37
CA ASP A 73 -34.19 -30.58 10.72
C ASP A 73 -33.33 -31.69 11.33
N GLY A 74 -32.90 -31.51 12.58
CA GLY A 74 -32.22 -32.49 13.40
C GLY A 74 -32.60 -32.34 14.86
N VAL A 75 -33.65 -33.03 15.20
CA VAL A 75 -34.25 -33.42 16.49
C VAL A 75 -33.28 -33.43 17.68
N LEU A 76 -33.75 -32.81 18.77
CA LEU A 76 -33.32 -32.93 20.16
C LEU A 76 -33.16 -34.39 20.63
N SER A 77 -32.02 -34.72 21.23
CA SER A 77 -31.93 -35.83 22.18
C SER A 77 -31.10 -35.41 23.39
N LEU A 78 -31.78 -35.31 24.52
CA LEU A 78 -31.22 -35.20 25.86
C LEU A 78 -30.76 -36.60 26.32
N GLY A 79 -29.56 -36.66 26.90
CA GLY A 79 -29.12 -37.88 27.58
C GLY A 79 -27.74 -37.70 28.21
N GLY A 80 -27.73 -37.47 29.51
CA GLY A 80 -26.58 -37.26 30.36
C GLY A 80 -25.80 -38.54 30.66
N SER A 81 -24.66 -38.39 31.19
CA SER A 81 -24.14 -38.94 32.43
C SER A 81 -22.65 -38.87 32.54
N ALA A 82 -22.22 -38.57 33.73
CA ALA A 82 -20.87 -38.44 34.24
C ALA A 82 -20.13 -39.79 34.33
N ALA A 83 -18.78 -39.70 34.35
CA ALA A 83 -17.85 -40.23 35.37
C ALA A 83 -16.44 -40.44 34.82
N GLN A 84 -15.52 -39.72 35.44
CA GLN A 84 -14.36 -40.17 36.25
C GLN A 84 -13.22 -40.97 35.54
N ALA A 85 -12.05 -40.28 35.53
CA ALA A 85 -10.76 -40.62 36.16
C ALA A 85 -10.00 -41.88 35.66
N GLU A 86 -8.78 -41.72 35.24
CA GLU A 86 -7.55 -41.91 36.03
C GLU A 86 -6.27 -41.79 35.15
N LYS A 87 -5.27 -41.18 35.76
CA LYS A 87 -3.85 -41.26 35.58
C LYS A 87 -3.28 -42.48 34.86
N ASP A 88 -2.29 -42.30 34.01
CA ASP A 88 -0.96 -42.83 34.30
C ASP A 88 0.15 -42.13 33.50
N SER A 89 1.31 -42.10 34.08
CA SER A 89 2.57 -41.47 33.78
C SER A 89 3.42 -42.29 32.80
N GLY A 90 4.24 -41.57 32.00
CA GLY A 90 5.42 -42.23 31.39
C GLY A 90 6.08 -41.47 30.25
N GLY A 91 7.07 -40.65 30.52
CA GLY A 91 8.44 -40.54 30.09
C GLY A 91 8.78 -40.37 28.60
N ALA A 92 9.37 -39.19 28.32
CA ALA A 92 10.56 -38.93 27.48
C ALA A 92 10.61 -39.45 26.03
N ASP A 93 10.65 -38.60 25.04
CA ASP A 93 11.98 -38.20 24.47
C ASP A 93 11.80 -37.05 23.46
N ALA A 94 12.77 -36.17 23.45
CA ALA A 94 12.86 -35.01 22.60
C ALA A 94 13.24 -35.41 21.17
N THR A 95 12.50 -34.92 20.19
CA THR A 95 13.06 -34.71 18.87
C THR A 95 12.52 -33.39 18.32
N SER A 96 13.37 -32.41 18.36
CA SER A 96 13.26 -31.11 17.77
C SER A 96 13.06 -31.24 16.24
N GLY A 97 11.86 -31.03 15.80
CA GLY A 97 11.50 -30.79 14.42
C GLY A 97 10.58 -29.58 14.42
N GLY A 98 11.15 -28.39 14.31
CA GLY A 98 10.38 -27.16 14.20
C GLY A 98 9.57 -27.12 12.92
N SER A 99 8.39 -27.71 12.94
CA SER A 99 7.33 -27.38 11.99
C SER A 99 6.73 -26.07 12.47
N ALA A 100 7.05 -24.97 11.77
CA ALA A 100 6.36 -23.71 11.97
C ALA A 100 4.87 -23.94 11.66
N ALA A 101 4.09 -24.18 12.70
CA ALA A 101 2.65 -24.23 12.61
C ALA A 101 2.18 -22.86 12.13
N GLN A 102 1.65 -22.78 10.91
CA GLN A 102 0.93 -21.61 10.44
C GLN A 102 -0.19 -21.34 11.45
N ALA A 103 -0.09 -20.19 12.14
CA ALA A 103 -1.18 -19.73 12.99
C ALA A 103 -2.40 -19.50 12.10
N LEU A 104 -3.49 -20.17 12.45
CA LEU A 104 -4.77 -19.96 11.80
C LEU A 104 -5.22 -18.52 11.97
N PRO A 105 -5.84 -17.87 10.96
CA PRO A 105 -6.37 -16.51 11.08
C PRO A 105 -7.29 -16.40 12.32
N GLY A 106 -6.96 -15.49 13.23
CA GLY A 106 -7.80 -15.19 14.39
C GLY A 106 -7.34 -15.78 15.73
N SER A 107 -6.07 -16.18 15.91
CA SER A 107 -5.59 -16.73 17.20
C SER A 107 -5.51 -15.70 18.34
N GLY A 108 -5.77 -14.42 18.09
CA GLY A 108 -5.77 -13.37 19.11
C GLY A 108 -4.39 -13.04 19.72
N THR A 109 -3.31 -13.60 19.19
CA THR A 109 -1.94 -13.39 19.68
C THR A 109 -1.12 -12.61 18.65
N LEU A 110 -0.40 -11.60 19.11
CA LEU A 110 0.54 -10.86 18.28
C LEU A 110 1.80 -11.69 18.04
N ASN A 111 2.11 -12.00 16.78
CA ASN A 111 3.31 -12.70 16.37
C ASN A 111 4.41 -11.68 16.03
N THR A 112 5.09 -11.14 17.05
CA THR A 112 6.23 -10.24 16.82
C THR A 112 7.47 -11.03 16.44
N LEU A 113 8.19 -10.60 15.40
CA LEU A 113 9.46 -11.18 15.04
C LEU A 113 10.48 -10.92 16.15
N ALA A 114 11.12 -11.97 16.61
CA ALA A 114 12.19 -11.90 17.58
C ALA A 114 13.56 -11.76 16.87
N GLU A 115 14.54 -11.23 17.58
CA GLU A 115 15.92 -11.21 17.09
C GLU A 115 16.40 -12.64 16.78
N SER A 116 17.02 -12.81 15.63
CA SER A 116 17.52 -14.08 15.10
C SER A 116 18.97 -13.91 14.63
N ALA A 117 19.59 -15.01 14.23
CA ALA A 117 20.84 -14.94 13.49
C ALA A 117 20.64 -14.17 12.17
N ASP A 118 21.66 -13.41 11.75
CA ASP A 118 21.60 -12.64 10.50
C ASP A 118 21.33 -13.58 9.30
N GLY A 119 20.17 -13.40 8.66
CA GLY A 119 19.74 -14.17 7.49
C GLY A 119 20.53 -13.85 6.21
N GLY A 120 21.38 -12.83 6.26
CA GLY A 120 22.24 -12.42 5.16
C GLY A 120 21.49 -11.88 3.94
N GLN A 121 22.21 -11.71 2.84
CA GLN A 121 21.65 -11.21 1.60
C GLN A 121 20.61 -12.17 1.01
N SER A 122 20.79 -13.49 1.19
CA SER A 122 19.84 -14.49 0.68
C SER A 122 18.45 -14.36 1.28
N TYR A 123 18.36 -13.94 2.55
CA TYR A 123 17.07 -13.64 3.16
C TYR A 123 16.43 -12.39 2.52
N ILE A 124 17.18 -11.30 2.35
CA ILE A 124 16.68 -10.09 1.66
C ILE A 124 16.23 -10.40 0.23
N ASP A 125 16.96 -11.25 -0.48
CA ASP A 125 16.60 -11.67 -1.85
C ASP A 125 15.30 -12.48 -1.92
N SER A 126 14.89 -13.11 -0.80
CA SER A 126 13.62 -13.84 -0.68
C SER A 126 12.42 -12.96 -0.35
N LEU A 127 12.64 -11.70 0.03
CA LEU A 127 11.59 -10.77 0.41
C LEU A 127 10.99 -10.08 -0.81
N THR A 128 9.68 -9.85 -0.75
CA THR A 128 8.98 -8.89 -1.60
C THR A 128 8.43 -7.80 -0.70
N PHE A 129 8.49 -6.55 -1.14
CA PHE A 129 8.09 -5.38 -0.36
C PHE A 129 6.85 -4.74 -0.99
N LEU A 130 5.79 -4.60 -0.23
CA LEU A 130 4.65 -3.74 -0.56
C LEU A 130 4.74 -2.48 0.29
N CYS A 131 4.99 -1.34 -0.35
CA CYS A 131 5.31 -0.12 0.38
C CYS A 131 4.75 1.15 -0.28
N ASP A 132 4.56 2.16 0.56
CA ASP A 132 4.21 3.52 0.20
C ASP A 132 5.46 4.41 0.02
N SER A 133 5.28 5.73 0.01
CA SER A 133 6.34 6.70 -0.22
C SER A 133 7.49 6.63 0.80
N ALA A 134 7.28 6.02 1.97
CA ALA A 134 8.31 5.94 3.00
C ALA A 134 9.44 4.97 2.62
N LEU A 135 9.12 3.83 2.01
CA LEU A 135 10.07 2.77 1.67
C LEU A 135 10.26 2.53 0.17
N ILE A 136 9.52 3.21 -0.72
CA ILE A 136 9.67 3.06 -2.18
C ILE A 136 11.12 3.31 -2.66
N GLY A 137 11.88 4.06 -1.90
CA GLY A 137 13.30 4.30 -2.10
C GLY A 137 14.17 3.04 -2.13
N LEU A 138 13.70 1.88 -1.63
CA LEU A 138 14.40 0.60 -1.79
C LEU A 138 14.68 0.30 -3.27
N ARG A 139 13.72 0.61 -4.15
CA ARG A 139 13.88 0.52 -5.60
C ARG A 139 14.64 1.71 -6.14
N ASP A 140 14.27 2.92 -5.75
CA ASP A 140 14.76 4.16 -6.40
C ASP A 140 16.25 4.42 -6.13
N TYR A 141 16.77 3.98 -4.97
CA TYR A 141 18.20 3.98 -4.66
C TYR A 141 18.92 2.70 -5.09
N GLY A 142 18.19 1.70 -5.64
CA GLY A 142 18.78 0.45 -6.12
C GLY A 142 19.40 -0.41 -5.04
N LEU A 143 18.80 -0.48 -3.84
CA LEU A 143 19.36 -1.16 -2.67
C LEU A 143 19.14 -2.68 -2.67
N LEU A 144 18.28 -3.18 -3.56
CA LEU A 144 17.95 -4.61 -3.68
C LEU A 144 18.63 -5.21 -4.90
N THR A 145 18.60 -6.54 -4.98
CA THR A 145 19.10 -7.26 -6.16
C THR A 145 18.42 -6.77 -7.43
N ALA A 146 19.18 -6.62 -8.51
CA ALA A 146 18.84 -5.95 -9.77
C ALA A 146 18.72 -4.41 -9.69
N GLY A 147 19.10 -3.78 -8.56
CA GLY A 147 19.13 -2.32 -8.43
C GLY A 147 17.76 -1.69 -8.66
N THR A 148 17.72 -0.60 -9.45
CA THR A 148 16.45 0.09 -9.78
C THR A 148 15.49 -0.72 -10.66
N ALA A 149 15.95 -1.83 -11.25
CA ALA A 149 15.14 -2.76 -12.03
C ALA A 149 14.59 -3.93 -11.19
N THR A 150 14.69 -3.85 -9.86
CA THR A 150 14.22 -4.90 -8.96
C THR A 150 12.71 -5.14 -9.13
N SER A 151 12.31 -6.41 -9.12
CA SER A 151 10.91 -6.82 -9.06
C SER A 151 10.39 -7.03 -7.64
N GLN A 152 11.26 -6.86 -6.63
CA GLN A 152 10.92 -7.08 -5.22
C GLN A 152 10.06 -5.96 -4.61
N VAL A 153 9.97 -4.78 -5.24
CA VAL A 153 9.25 -3.62 -4.69
C VAL A 153 7.95 -3.40 -5.44
N TRP A 154 6.85 -3.51 -4.71
CA TRP A 154 5.49 -3.24 -5.15
C TRP A 154 5.02 -1.92 -4.54
N GLY A 155 4.70 -0.96 -5.36
CA GLY A 155 4.16 0.34 -4.97
C GLY A 155 3.19 0.83 -6.03
N SER A 156 2.43 1.87 -5.74
CA SER A 156 1.55 2.50 -6.73
C SER A 156 2.35 3.12 -7.88
N ALA A 157 1.69 3.45 -8.97
CA ALA A 157 2.31 4.17 -10.08
C ALA A 157 2.78 5.59 -9.68
N ALA A 158 2.09 6.21 -8.72
CA ALA A 158 2.43 7.53 -8.17
C ALA A 158 3.51 7.46 -7.08
N GLY A 159 3.73 6.28 -6.49
CA GLY A 159 4.69 6.04 -5.40
C GLY A 159 4.12 6.25 -4.01
N ASP A 160 2.86 6.68 -3.89
CA ASP A 160 2.11 6.84 -2.65
C ASP A 160 0.91 5.89 -2.61
N ILE A 161 0.53 5.44 -1.41
CA ILE A 161 -0.67 4.64 -1.17
C ILE A 161 -1.37 5.21 0.07
N PRO A 162 -2.45 5.99 -0.10
CA PRO A 162 -3.12 6.61 1.03
C PRO A 162 -3.65 5.60 2.04
N ALA A 163 -3.49 5.89 3.33
CA ALA A 163 -3.89 5.01 4.43
C ALA A 163 -5.39 4.65 4.40
N GLY A 164 -6.25 5.56 3.93
CA GLY A 164 -7.69 5.29 3.75
C GLY A 164 -8.02 4.38 2.56
N GLU A 165 -7.09 4.14 1.64
CA GLU A 165 -7.31 3.38 0.41
C GLU A 165 -6.63 2.01 0.39
N LEU A 166 -5.98 1.59 1.49
CA LEU A 166 -5.20 0.34 1.57
C LEU A 166 -6.01 -0.89 1.12
N GLY A 167 -7.29 -0.95 1.46
CA GLY A 167 -8.17 -2.08 1.11
C GLY A 167 -8.60 -2.16 -0.37
N SER A 168 -8.29 -1.14 -1.18
CA SER A 168 -8.64 -1.03 -2.60
C SER A 168 -7.50 -0.54 -3.48
N CYS A 169 -6.30 -0.38 -2.92
CA CYS A 169 -5.15 0.16 -3.63
C CYS A 169 -4.75 -0.71 -4.83
N LEU A 170 -4.14 -0.06 -5.81
CA LEU A 170 -3.49 -0.70 -6.95
C LEU A 170 -1.99 -0.47 -6.89
N ILE A 171 -1.24 -1.46 -7.31
CA ILE A 171 0.20 -1.37 -7.49
C ILE A 171 0.56 -1.47 -8.96
N LYS A 172 1.67 -0.85 -9.34
CA LYS A 172 2.29 -1.09 -10.63
C LYS A 172 3.09 -2.39 -10.55
N TYR A 173 2.52 -3.47 -11.13
CA TYR A 173 3.15 -4.79 -11.06
C TYR A 173 4.47 -4.82 -11.84
N PRO A 174 5.61 -5.18 -11.21
CA PRO A 174 6.92 -5.02 -11.85
C PRO A 174 7.15 -5.89 -13.08
N ALA A 175 6.46 -7.02 -13.21
CA ALA A 175 6.72 -7.97 -14.30
C ALA A 175 6.24 -7.46 -15.66
N ASP A 176 5.13 -6.70 -15.71
CA ASP A 176 4.51 -6.24 -16.96
C ASP A 176 4.05 -4.79 -16.95
N GLY A 177 4.17 -4.12 -15.80
CA GLY A 177 3.78 -2.71 -15.62
C GLY A 177 2.27 -2.48 -15.51
N SER A 178 1.45 -3.54 -15.43
CA SER A 178 0.00 -3.43 -15.23
C SER A 178 -0.34 -2.89 -13.84
N GLU A 179 -1.49 -2.23 -13.72
CA GLU A 179 -2.03 -1.79 -12.44
C GLU A 179 -3.00 -2.86 -11.92
N ILE A 180 -2.60 -3.56 -10.86
CA ILE A 180 -3.38 -4.65 -10.26
C ILE A 180 -3.40 -4.52 -8.73
N SER A 181 -4.37 -5.18 -8.09
CA SER A 181 -4.39 -5.24 -6.63
C SER A 181 -3.21 -6.04 -6.07
N PRO A 182 -2.73 -5.74 -4.85
CA PRO A 182 -1.68 -6.54 -4.19
C PRO A 182 -2.05 -8.02 -4.06
N ALA A 183 -3.33 -8.35 -3.87
CA ALA A 183 -3.82 -9.73 -3.82
C ALA A 183 -3.63 -10.44 -5.18
N ASN A 184 -3.95 -9.78 -6.30
CA ASN A 184 -3.72 -10.34 -7.63
C ASN A 184 -2.22 -10.50 -7.92
N ALA A 185 -1.40 -9.54 -7.50
CA ALA A 185 0.05 -9.66 -7.61
C ALA A 185 0.59 -10.84 -6.79
N ALA A 186 0.11 -11.05 -5.56
CA ALA A 186 0.47 -12.18 -4.71
C ALA A 186 0.03 -13.52 -5.31
N MET A 187 -1.16 -13.60 -5.90
CA MET A 187 -1.65 -14.79 -6.58
C MET A 187 -0.74 -15.20 -7.77
N VAL A 188 -0.23 -14.22 -8.51
CA VAL A 188 0.62 -14.47 -9.69
C VAL A 188 2.08 -14.73 -9.29
N ALA A 189 2.65 -13.87 -8.44
CA ALA A 189 4.06 -13.93 -8.06
C ALA A 189 4.37 -14.99 -7.00
N LYS A 190 3.40 -15.31 -6.13
CA LYS A 190 3.53 -16.26 -5.00
C LYS A 190 4.80 -16.01 -4.16
N PRO A 191 4.99 -14.79 -3.65
CA PRO A 191 6.17 -14.50 -2.85
C PRO A 191 6.19 -15.39 -1.60
N SER A 192 7.35 -15.92 -1.24
CA SER A 192 7.48 -16.70 0.01
C SER A 192 7.26 -15.84 1.24
N ILE A 193 7.76 -14.60 1.20
CA ILE A 193 7.59 -13.60 2.26
C ILE A 193 7.23 -12.26 1.61
N LEU A 194 6.14 -11.67 2.07
CA LEU A 194 5.70 -10.33 1.68
C LEU A 194 5.79 -9.40 2.89
N VAL A 195 6.69 -8.42 2.81
CA VAL A 195 6.87 -7.37 3.81
C VAL A 195 5.99 -6.20 3.42
N ILE A 196 5.09 -5.79 4.30
CA ILE A 196 4.18 -4.66 4.10
C ILE A 196 4.60 -3.52 5.00
N SER A 197 4.90 -2.37 4.41
CA SER A 197 5.16 -1.10 5.10
C SER A 197 4.31 -0.03 4.44
N LEU A 198 3.11 0.12 4.96
CA LEU A 198 2.07 1.02 4.45
C LEU A 198 1.42 1.77 5.59
N GLY A 199 0.99 2.99 5.33
CA GLY A 199 0.20 3.79 6.26
C GLY A 199 0.78 5.16 6.57
N MET A 200 1.94 5.54 6.01
CA MET A 200 2.48 6.89 6.17
C MET A 200 1.76 7.91 5.28
N ASP A 201 1.36 7.53 4.08
CA ASP A 201 0.66 8.44 3.17
C ASP A 201 -0.80 8.60 3.61
N GLY A 202 -1.25 9.84 3.78
CA GLY A 202 -2.61 10.15 4.21
C GLY A 202 -2.96 9.73 5.64
N LEU A 203 -1.96 9.47 6.51
CA LEU A 203 -2.19 9.05 7.90
C LEU A 203 -3.03 10.06 8.69
N ALA A 204 -2.83 11.35 8.47
CA ALA A 204 -3.57 12.41 9.17
C ALA A 204 -5.04 12.55 8.69
N GLU A 205 -5.40 11.89 7.60
CA GLU A 205 -6.74 11.94 7.00
C GLU A 205 -7.59 10.69 7.33
N THR A 206 -7.05 9.75 8.11
CA THR A 206 -7.74 8.52 8.49
C THR A 206 -7.84 8.38 10.00
N ASP A 207 -8.80 7.58 10.45
CA ASP A 207 -8.96 7.21 11.84
C ASP A 207 -8.62 5.72 12.08
N GLN A 208 -8.58 5.31 13.34
CA GLN A 208 -8.23 3.94 13.73
C GLN A 208 -9.15 2.90 13.08
N GLU A 209 -10.46 3.14 13.05
CA GLU A 209 -11.43 2.18 12.55
C GLU A 209 -11.24 1.97 11.04
N SER A 210 -11.18 3.06 10.29
CA SER A 210 -10.99 3.07 8.84
C SER A 210 -9.64 2.46 8.45
N PHE A 211 -8.55 2.86 9.13
CA PHE A 211 -7.21 2.33 8.91
C PHE A 211 -7.16 0.82 9.15
N THR A 212 -7.61 0.38 10.34
CA THR A 212 -7.56 -1.02 10.72
C THR A 212 -8.42 -1.90 9.80
N ALA A 213 -9.61 -1.42 9.42
CA ALA A 213 -10.49 -2.14 8.49
C ALA A 213 -9.85 -2.27 7.11
N ALA A 214 -9.31 -1.19 6.54
CA ALA A 214 -8.69 -1.18 5.22
C ALA A 214 -7.43 -2.06 5.17
N TYR A 215 -6.59 -1.97 6.20
CA TYR A 215 -5.36 -2.77 6.26
C TYR A 215 -5.66 -4.26 6.53
N THR A 216 -6.61 -4.58 7.42
CA THR A 216 -7.05 -5.96 7.65
C THR A 216 -7.59 -6.58 6.36
N LYS A 217 -8.39 -5.82 5.61
CA LYS A 217 -8.89 -6.28 4.31
C LYS A 217 -7.74 -6.57 3.35
N LEU A 218 -6.77 -5.66 3.21
CA LEU A 218 -5.59 -5.84 2.36
C LEU A 218 -4.86 -7.15 2.67
N VAL A 219 -4.51 -7.36 3.94
CA VAL A 219 -3.76 -8.56 4.38
C VAL A 219 -4.58 -9.83 4.17
N THR A 220 -5.87 -9.81 4.50
CA THR A 220 -6.78 -10.94 4.32
C THR A 220 -6.91 -11.32 2.84
N ASP A 221 -7.08 -10.34 1.95
CA ASP A 221 -7.18 -10.58 0.50
C ASP A 221 -5.88 -11.19 -0.05
N ILE A 222 -4.72 -10.72 0.41
CA ILE A 222 -3.41 -11.27 0.03
C ILE A 222 -3.27 -12.73 0.48
N LEU A 223 -3.57 -13.02 1.76
CA LEU A 223 -3.49 -14.38 2.31
C LEU A 223 -4.48 -15.33 1.65
N ALA A 224 -5.67 -14.86 1.29
CA ALA A 224 -6.65 -15.66 0.55
C ALA A 224 -6.19 -15.96 -0.88
N ALA A 225 -5.53 -15.00 -1.55
CA ALA A 225 -5.04 -15.14 -2.92
C ALA A 225 -3.75 -15.97 -3.01
N SER A 226 -2.91 -15.95 -1.97
CA SER A 226 -1.64 -16.68 -1.90
C SER A 226 -1.41 -17.26 -0.49
N PRO A 227 -2.05 -18.39 -0.15
CA PRO A 227 -2.04 -18.96 1.22
C PRO A 227 -0.64 -19.39 1.71
N GLU A 228 0.29 -19.65 0.80
CA GLU A 228 1.67 -20.03 1.13
C GLU A 228 2.56 -18.81 1.45
N THR A 229 2.08 -17.60 1.16
CA THR A 229 2.83 -16.35 1.44
C THR A 229 2.78 -16.04 2.93
N ARG A 230 3.94 -15.88 3.55
CA ARG A 230 4.05 -15.33 4.91
C ARG A 230 4.06 -13.82 4.83
N VAL A 231 3.16 -13.17 5.56
CA VAL A 231 3.02 -11.72 5.57
C VAL A 231 3.67 -11.16 6.84
N ILE A 232 4.53 -10.16 6.66
CA ILE A 232 5.13 -9.37 7.74
C ILE A 232 4.64 -7.94 7.58
N CYS A 233 3.96 -7.39 8.60
CA CYS A 233 3.62 -5.97 8.66
C CYS A 233 4.67 -5.25 9.51
N CYS A 234 5.31 -4.22 8.96
CA CYS A 234 6.31 -3.42 9.65
C CYS A 234 5.65 -2.26 10.41
N SER A 235 6.24 -1.88 11.57
CA SER A 235 6.01 -0.57 12.15
C SER A 235 6.46 0.53 11.17
N LEU A 236 5.87 1.71 11.28
CA LEU A 236 6.17 2.85 10.42
C LEU A 236 7.46 3.53 10.87
N SER A 237 8.22 4.09 9.92
CA SER A 237 9.26 5.05 10.25
C SER A 237 8.60 6.38 10.60
N SER A 238 8.95 6.97 11.74
CA SER A 238 8.37 8.24 12.18
C SER A 238 8.75 9.41 11.28
N VAL A 239 8.21 10.61 11.57
CA VAL A 239 8.65 11.85 10.94
C VAL A 239 9.85 12.44 11.69
N SER A 240 10.77 13.11 10.98
CA SER A 240 11.92 13.78 11.59
C SER A 240 11.52 15.12 12.22
N ALA A 241 12.38 15.66 13.09
CA ALA A 241 12.21 16.99 13.66
C ALA A 241 12.14 18.12 12.60
N GLY A 242 12.71 17.88 11.42
CA GLY A 242 12.67 18.79 10.28
C GLY A 242 11.48 18.59 9.34
N TYR A 243 10.54 17.71 9.66
CA TYR A 243 9.37 17.51 8.84
C TYR A 243 8.48 18.75 8.80
N THR A 244 8.25 19.27 7.61
CA THR A 244 7.42 20.45 7.34
C THR A 244 6.30 20.16 6.32
N GLY A 245 5.94 18.88 6.18
CA GLY A 245 4.94 18.46 5.19
C GLY A 245 3.55 18.99 5.49
N VAL A 246 2.83 19.32 4.42
CA VAL A 246 1.44 19.83 4.49
C VAL A 246 0.45 18.78 4.97
N GLU A 247 0.83 17.52 4.97
CA GLU A 247 0.01 16.39 5.39
C GLU A 247 -0.30 16.39 6.90
N GLY A 248 0.45 17.17 7.70
CA GLY A 248 0.19 17.34 9.14
C GLY A 248 0.46 16.09 9.99
N ILE A 249 1.23 15.13 9.48
CA ILE A 249 1.58 13.90 10.20
C ILE A 249 2.46 14.25 11.41
N THR A 250 2.13 13.68 12.55
CA THR A 250 2.91 13.83 13.79
C THR A 250 3.46 12.48 14.25
N LYS A 251 4.53 12.51 15.06
CA LYS A 251 5.07 11.29 15.67
C LYS A 251 4.03 10.53 16.50
N ASP A 252 3.12 11.25 17.19
CA ASP A 252 2.10 10.61 18.02
C ASP A 252 1.06 9.87 17.17
N MET A 253 0.75 10.37 15.97
CA MET A 253 -0.07 9.66 14.99
C MET A 253 0.63 8.40 14.52
N VAL A 254 1.93 8.44 14.26
CA VAL A 254 2.70 7.26 13.84
C VAL A 254 2.73 6.20 14.93
N ILE A 255 2.98 6.60 16.20
CA ILE A 255 2.94 5.69 17.34
C ILE A 255 1.55 5.04 17.47
N ALA A 256 0.48 5.80 17.29
CA ALA A 256 -0.88 5.26 17.31
C ALA A 256 -1.12 4.28 16.14
N ALA A 257 -0.65 4.62 14.94
CA ALA A 257 -0.78 3.75 13.75
C ALA A 257 -0.02 2.42 13.92
N ASP A 258 1.13 2.41 14.59
CA ASP A 258 1.86 1.18 14.91
C ASP A 258 1.04 0.24 15.80
N GLU A 259 0.28 0.78 16.78
CA GLU A 259 -0.65 -0.02 17.59
C GLU A 259 -1.81 -0.56 16.72
N TRP A 260 -2.28 0.21 15.75
CA TRP A 260 -3.30 -0.25 14.79
C TRP A 260 -2.77 -1.38 13.89
N ILE A 261 -1.51 -1.29 13.43
CA ILE A 261 -0.84 -2.34 12.63
C ILE A 261 -0.70 -3.63 13.47
N LYS A 262 -0.34 -3.53 14.76
CA LYS A 262 -0.31 -4.68 15.67
C LYS A 262 -1.69 -5.34 15.76
N GLN A 263 -2.75 -4.54 15.85
CA GLN A 263 -4.12 -5.07 15.85
C GLN A 263 -4.47 -5.77 14.53
N VAL A 264 -4.02 -5.25 13.38
CA VAL A 264 -4.15 -5.92 12.08
C VAL A 264 -3.45 -7.28 12.10
N CYS A 265 -2.23 -7.36 12.63
CA CYS A 265 -1.49 -8.62 12.76
C CYS A 265 -2.24 -9.63 13.63
N ILE A 266 -2.80 -9.20 14.77
CA ILE A 266 -3.64 -10.04 15.65
C ILE A 266 -4.87 -10.57 14.89
N ASN A 267 -5.54 -9.72 14.12
CA ASN A 267 -6.76 -10.07 13.40
C ASN A 267 -6.51 -11.03 12.22
N THR A 268 -5.35 -10.95 11.60
CA THR A 268 -5.04 -11.68 10.36
C THR A 268 -4.09 -12.86 10.54
N GLY A 269 -3.39 -12.94 11.67
CA GLY A 269 -2.31 -13.90 11.90
C GLY A 269 -1.01 -13.55 11.20
N ALA A 270 -0.88 -12.36 10.61
CA ALA A 270 0.37 -11.85 10.05
C ALA A 270 1.42 -11.62 11.15
N TYR A 271 2.69 -11.61 10.76
CA TYR A 271 3.79 -11.28 11.66
C TYR A 271 3.94 -9.77 11.77
N PHE A 272 4.38 -9.30 12.93
CA PHE A 272 4.75 -7.91 13.17
C PHE A 272 6.26 -7.76 13.27
N ALA A 273 6.85 -6.80 12.56
CA ALA A 273 8.25 -6.42 12.65
C ALA A 273 8.35 -4.96 13.10
N ASP A 274 9.01 -4.71 14.24
CA ASP A 274 9.22 -3.34 14.73
C ASP A 274 10.39 -2.64 14.01
N ALA A 275 10.36 -2.67 12.68
CA ALA A 275 11.45 -2.18 11.84
C ALA A 275 11.64 -0.66 11.93
N GLY A 276 10.57 0.10 12.14
CA GLY A 276 10.62 1.56 12.32
C GLY A 276 11.46 1.99 13.53
N SER A 277 11.53 1.15 14.58
CA SER A 277 12.36 1.43 15.76
C SER A 277 13.86 1.50 15.44
N ALA A 278 14.33 0.82 14.39
CA ALA A 278 15.74 0.84 13.97
C ALA A 278 16.21 2.21 13.44
N VAL A 279 15.28 3.09 13.08
CA VAL A 279 15.56 4.42 12.50
C VAL A 279 14.99 5.56 13.35
N THR A 280 14.36 5.23 14.50
CA THR A 280 13.65 6.18 15.38
C THR A 280 14.48 6.41 16.65
N GLU A 281 14.61 7.65 17.11
CA GLU A 281 15.24 7.99 18.37
C GLU A 281 14.27 7.79 19.56
N ALA A 282 14.81 7.80 20.78
CA ALA A 282 14.02 7.63 22.01
C ALA A 282 12.88 8.65 22.20
N SER A 283 12.95 9.79 21.52
CA SER A 283 11.89 10.81 21.51
C SER A 283 10.67 10.40 20.65
N GLY A 284 10.77 9.33 19.88
CA GLY A 284 9.78 8.87 18.90
C GLY A 284 9.88 9.59 17.55
N LEU A 285 10.92 10.38 17.30
CA LEU A 285 11.15 11.03 16.02
C LEU A 285 12.11 10.19 15.14
N LEU A 286 11.93 10.25 13.84
CA LEU A 286 12.89 9.72 12.88
C LEU A 286 14.23 10.44 13.01
N LEU A 287 15.31 9.68 13.16
CA LEU A 287 16.67 10.21 13.19
C LEU A 287 16.95 11.01 11.90
N THR A 288 17.44 12.24 12.05
CA THR A 288 17.67 13.15 10.92
C THR A 288 18.65 12.57 9.90
N GLU A 289 19.62 11.78 10.34
CA GLU A 289 20.60 11.11 9.47
C GLU A 289 19.97 10.03 8.56
N TYR A 290 18.80 9.52 8.92
CA TYR A 290 18.04 8.52 8.14
C TYR A 290 16.89 9.12 7.35
N ALA A 291 16.55 10.40 7.61
CA ALA A 291 15.48 11.10 6.91
C ALA A 291 15.92 11.57 5.52
N SER A 292 15.01 11.50 4.57
CA SER A 292 15.14 12.23 3.31
C SER A 292 14.87 13.75 3.51
N ALA A 293 15.04 14.54 2.48
CA ALA A 293 14.88 15.99 2.55
C ALA A 293 13.45 16.42 2.98
N ASN A 294 12.42 15.60 2.74
CA ASN A 294 11.05 15.90 3.15
C ASN A 294 10.78 15.57 4.62
N GLY A 295 11.69 14.87 5.30
CA GLY A 295 11.56 14.49 6.69
C GLY A 295 10.56 13.37 7.00
N LYS A 296 9.93 12.77 5.98
CA LYS A 296 8.95 11.66 6.09
C LYS A 296 9.51 10.35 5.52
N ALA A 297 10.03 10.39 4.31
CA ALA A 297 10.63 9.23 3.70
C ALA A 297 12.04 8.95 4.23
N LEU A 298 12.48 7.71 4.13
CA LEU A 298 13.84 7.32 4.46
C LEU A 298 14.81 7.65 3.30
N ASN A 299 16.03 8.05 3.65
CA ASN A 299 17.13 8.08 2.71
C ASN A 299 17.78 6.68 2.58
N SER A 300 18.79 6.54 1.75
CA SER A 300 19.45 5.24 1.53
C SER A 300 20.05 4.63 2.79
N SER A 301 20.55 5.44 3.73
CA SER A 301 21.11 4.98 4.99
C SER A 301 20.00 4.42 5.91
N GLY A 302 18.86 5.12 6.01
CA GLY A 302 17.70 4.68 6.78
C GLY A 302 17.10 3.39 6.21
N LEU A 303 16.98 3.30 4.89
CA LEU A 303 16.50 2.08 4.23
C LEU A 303 17.42 0.88 4.47
N ASN A 304 18.75 1.08 4.46
CA ASN A 304 19.69 0.02 4.82
C ASN A 304 19.51 -0.42 6.27
N LYS A 305 19.18 0.48 7.20
CA LYS A 305 18.85 0.10 8.60
C LYS A 305 17.60 -0.76 8.69
N ILE A 306 16.58 -0.47 7.91
CA ILE A 306 15.39 -1.34 7.81
C ILE A 306 15.78 -2.73 7.29
N LEU A 307 16.61 -2.82 6.24
CA LEU A 307 17.08 -4.11 5.72
C LEU A 307 17.96 -4.87 6.73
N GLU A 308 18.83 -4.18 7.49
CA GLU A 308 19.62 -4.78 8.58
C GLU A 308 18.71 -5.33 9.67
N TYR A 309 17.67 -4.57 10.08
CA TYR A 309 16.69 -5.03 11.05
C TYR A 309 15.98 -6.31 10.56
N LEU A 310 15.49 -6.32 9.34
CA LEU A 310 14.79 -7.49 8.78
C LEU A 310 15.70 -8.71 8.69
N ARG A 311 17.01 -8.55 8.38
CA ARG A 311 17.98 -9.65 8.37
C ARG A 311 18.21 -10.26 9.75
N SER A 312 18.22 -9.43 10.80
CA SER A 312 18.42 -9.89 12.18
C SER A 312 17.11 -10.31 12.88
N HIS A 313 15.98 -10.25 12.19
CA HIS A 313 14.66 -10.70 12.65
C HIS A 313 13.99 -11.59 11.58
N ALA A 314 14.77 -12.51 11.02
CA ALA A 314 14.30 -13.39 9.95
C ALA A 314 13.27 -14.42 10.46
N LEU A 315 12.28 -14.74 9.57
CA LEU A 315 11.28 -15.81 9.76
C LEU A 315 11.89 -17.20 9.57
#